data_d5f8e24de32dfdd457ca24a1049be090
#
_entry.id   d5f8e24de32dfdd457ca24a1049be090
#
_cell.length_a   1.000
_cell.length_b   1.000
_cell.length_c   1.000
_cell.angle_alpha   90.00
_cell.angle_beta   90.00
_cell.angle_gamma   90.00
#
_symmetry.space_group_name_H-M   'P 1'
#
loop_
_entity.id
_entity.type
_entity.pdbx_description
1 polymer ?
#
loop_
_entity_poly.entity_id
_entity_poly.type
_entity_poly.pdbx_seq_one_letter_code
_entity_poly.pdbx_strand_id
1 'polypeptide(L)'
;MNKVILMGRLTRDPEVRYSQGENNTAVARYTLAVDRRFQRNGDQTADFIPCVAFSRQAEFAEKWLKQGTKICITGRIQTGSYTNKDGAKVYTTDIIVEEQEFAESKNAAAGNGDMNFSGGERPTPSAASGDGFMNIPAGIEEELPFQ
;
A
#
# COMPACT_ATOMS: atom_id res chain seq x y z
N MET A 1 19.14 11.80 -4.80
CA MET A 1 18.37 10.53 -4.72
C MET A 1 16.95 10.81 -5.20
N ASN A 2 16.39 9.95 -6.07
CA ASN A 2 15.01 10.03 -6.55
C ASN A 2 14.27 8.74 -6.14
N LYS A 3 13.60 8.77 -4.99
CA LYS A 3 12.89 7.63 -4.42
C LYS A 3 11.57 8.10 -3.83
N VAL A 4 10.51 7.37 -4.11
CA VAL A 4 9.15 7.63 -3.64
C VAL A 4 8.60 6.36 -3.02
N ILE A 5 7.91 6.49 -1.89
CA ILE A 5 7.16 5.42 -1.23
C ILE A 5 5.75 5.94 -1.02
N LEU A 6 4.76 5.24 -1.59
CA LEU A 6 3.37 5.62 -1.52
C LEU A 6 2.51 4.44 -1.13
N MET A 7 1.51 4.70 -0.30
CA MET A 7 0.46 3.74 0.03
C MET A 7 -0.89 4.36 -0.33
N GLY A 8 -1.68 3.64 -1.12
CA GLY A 8 -2.98 4.14 -1.57
C GLY A 8 -3.85 3.03 -2.16
N ARG A 9 -5.04 3.42 -2.62
CA ARG A 9 -5.99 2.51 -3.28
C ARG A 9 -6.02 2.77 -4.78
N LEU A 10 -6.15 1.71 -5.57
CA LEU A 10 -6.37 1.84 -7.00
C LEU A 10 -7.75 2.48 -7.26
N THR A 11 -7.78 3.51 -8.09
CA THR A 11 -9.02 4.20 -8.47
C THR A 11 -9.82 3.43 -9.50
N ARG A 12 -9.14 2.60 -10.30
CA ARG A 12 -9.69 1.71 -11.35
C ARG A 12 -8.75 0.55 -11.60
N ASP A 13 -9.19 -0.42 -12.37
CA ASP A 13 -8.35 -1.54 -12.79
C ASP A 13 -7.12 -1.04 -13.58
N PRO A 14 -5.96 -1.69 -13.45
CA PRO A 14 -4.77 -1.35 -14.24
C PRO A 14 -5.02 -1.54 -15.74
N GLU A 15 -4.61 -0.55 -16.53
CA GLU A 15 -4.58 -0.68 -17.97
C GLU A 15 -3.25 -1.28 -18.39
N VAL A 16 -3.27 -2.52 -18.89
CA VAL A 16 -2.07 -3.24 -19.29
C VAL A 16 -1.95 -3.28 -20.80
N ARG A 17 -0.78 -2.94 -21.32
CA ARG A 17 -0.43 -3.02 -22.74
C ARG A 17 0.88 -3.76 -22.89
N TYR A 18 0.98 -4.54 -23.96
CA TYR A 18 2.20 -5.24 -24.33
C TYR A 18 2.88 -4.51 -25.49
N SER A 19 4.17 -4.24 -25.37
CA SER A 19 4.96 -3.66 -26.45
C SER A 19 5.11 -4.66 -27.59
N GLN A 20 4.84 -4.21 -28.82
CA GLN A 20 5.04 -5.01 -30.03
C GLN A 20 6.52 -4.96 -30.45
N GLY A 21 7.39 -5.63 -29.71
CA GLY A 21 8.80 -5.77 -30.01
C GLY A 21 9.28 -7.16 -29.67
N GLU A 22 10.51 -7.51 -30.05
CA GLU A 22 11.10 -8.83 -29.78
C GLU A 22 11.07 -9.24 -28.30
N ASN A 23 10.92 -8.30 -27.38
CA ASN A 23 10.90 -8.53 -25.93
C ASN A 23 9.50 -8.48 -25.28
N ASN A 24 8.42 -8.26 -26.05
CA ASN A 24 7.03 -8.24 -25.56
C ASN A 24 6.86 -7.72 -24.12
N THR A 25 7.38 -6.52 -23.85
CA THR A 25 7.40 -5.94 -22.50
C THR A 25 6.01 -5.47 -22.09
N ALA A 26 5.51 -5.97 -20.99
CA ALA A 26 4.26 -5.51 -20.39
C ALA A 26 4.45 -4.13 -19.75
N VAL A 27 3.48 -3.26 -19.94
CA VAL A 27 3.38 -1.93 -19.31
C VAL A 27 2.00 -1.77 -18.70
N ALA A 28 1.93 -1.60 -17.39
CA ALA A 28 0.68 -1.34 -16.67
C ALA A 28 0.62 0.12 -16.22
N ARG A 29 -0.53 0.76 -16.44
CA ARG A 29 -0.83 2.11 -15.97
C ARG A 29 -2.01 2.07 -15.03
N TYR A 30 -1.87 2.70 -13.88
CA TYR A 30 -2.94 2.84 -12.91
C TYR A 30 -2.76 4.13 -12.10
N THR A 31 -3.82 4.53 -11.40
CA THR A 31 -3.81 5.73 -10.55
C THR A 31 -4.07 5.30 -9.12
N LEU A 32 -3.23 5.75 -8.21
CA LEU A 32 -3.40 5.58 -6.77
C LEU A 32 -4.06 6.80 -6.16
N ALA A 33 -5.09 6.57 -5.35
CA ALA A 33 -5.63 7.54 -4.42
C ALA A 33 -4.85 7.42 -3.11
N VAL A 34 -4.04 8.43 -2.80
CA VAL A 34 -3.20 8.50 -1.60
C VAL A 34 -3.81 9.50 -0.64
N ASP A 35 -4.18 9.06 0.55
CA ASP A 35 -4.83 9.91 1.54
C ASP A 35 -3.90 11.03 2.02
N ARG A 36 -4.44 12.24 2.14
CA ARG A 36 -3.73 13.37 2.72
C ARG A 36 -3.70 13.30 4.24
N ARG A 37 -2.56 13.58 4.84
CA ARG A 37 -2.39 13.57 6.31
C ARG A 37 -3.28 14.56 7.04
N PHE A 38 -3.44 15.75 6.44
CA PHE A 38 -4.23 16.83 7.04
C PHE A 38 -5.36 17.19 6.07
N GLN A 39 -6.57 17.09 6.57
CA GLN A 39 -7.78 17.45 5.83
C GLN A 39 -8.42 18.64 6.52
N ARG A 40 -8.75 19.69 5.76
CA ARG A 40 -9.65 20.74 6.19
C ARG A 40 -11.03 20.46 5.63
N ASN A 41 -12.06 20.86 6.35
CA ASN A 41 -13.44 20.68 5.90
C ASN A 41 -13.65 21.35 4.53
N GLY A 42 -14.03 20.53 3.55
CA GLY A 42 -14.26 20.95 2.16
C GLY A 42 -13.09 20.74 1.20
N ASP A 43 -11.92 20.32 1.68
CA ASP A 43 -10.76 20.06 0.83
C ASP A 43 -10.77 18.64 0.24
N GLN A 44 -10.01 18.46 -0.84
CA GLN A 44 -9.73 17.15 -1.42
C GLN A 44 -9.02 16.24 -0.38
N THR A 45 -9.59 15.07 -0.15
CA THR A 45 -9.12 14.14 0.89
C THR A 45 -7.97 13.25 0.44
N ALA A 46 -7.80 13.07 -0.88
CA ALA A 46 -6.77 12.23 -1.47
C ALA A 46 -6.10 12.90 -2.67
N ASP A 47 -4.85 12.55 -2.89
CA ASP A 47 -4.10 12.88 -4.10
C ASP A 47 -4.14 11.71 -5.07
N PHE A 48 -4.44 12.00 -6.34
CA PHE A 48 -4.50 11.01 -7.41
C PHE A 48 -3.19 11.00 -8.17
N ILE A 49 -2.41 9.94 -7.99
CA ILE A 49 -1.04 9.84 -8.47
C ILE A 49 -0.95 8.80 -9.58
N PRO A 50 -0.57 9.20 -10.81
CA PRO A 50 -0.38 8.26 -11.91
C PRO A 50 0.88 7.43 -11.69
N CYS A 51 0.75 6.11 -11.87
CA CYS A 51 1.80 5.13 -11.70
C CYS A 51 1.95 4.30 -12.98
N VAL A 52 3.20 3.99 -13.31
CA VAL A 52 3.55 3.14 -14.45
C VAL A 52 4.46 2.02 -13.97
N ALA A 53 4.04 0.79 -14.22
CA ALA A 53 4.81 -0.41 -13.93
C ALA A 53 5.26 -1.09 -15.23
N PHE A 54 6.43 -1.69 -15.23
CA PHE A 54 7.02 -2.37 -16.40
C PHE A 54 7.28 -3.84 -16.10
N SER A 55 7.31 -4.64 -17.16
CA SER A 55 7.71 -6.05 -17.14
C SER A 55 7.03 -6.83 -16.02
N ARG A 56 7.77 -7.44 -15.12
CA ARG A 56 7.27 -8.26 -14.01
C ARG A 56 6.26 -7.53 -13.12
N GLN A 57 6.47 -6.24 -12.85
CA GLN A 57 5.55 -5.46 -12.05
C GLN A 57 4.23 -5.20 -12.78
N ALA A 58 4.27 -5.05 -14.10
CA ALA A 58 3.06 -4.91 -14.91
C ALA A 58 2.25 -6.22 -14.97
N GLU A 59 2.92 -7.37 -15.09
CA GLU A 59 2.26 -8.69 -15.04
C GLU A 59 1.64 -8.97 -13.68
N PHE A 60 2.30 -8.56 -12.60
CA PHE A 60 1.74 -8.64 -11.25
C PHE A 60 0.48 -7.78 -11.15
N ALA A 61 0.53 -6.54 -11.65
CA ALA A 61 -0.61 -5.63 -11.65
C ALA A 61 -1.80 -6.23 -12.42
N GLU A 62 -1.56 -6.82 -13.60
CA GLU A 62 -2.59 -7.47 -14.41
C GLU A 62 -3.30 -8.61 -13.67
N LYS A 63 -2.53 -9.45 -12.99
CA LYS A 63 -3.04 -10.66 -12.34
C LYS A 63 -3.75 -10.39 -11.02
N TRP A 64 -3.26 -9.43 -10.26
CA TRP A 64 -3.61 -9.33 -8.85
C TRP A 64 -4.25 -8.00 -8.44
N LEU A 65 -4.01 -6.92 -9.19
CA LEU A 65 -4.53 -5.61 -8.83
C LEU A 65 -5.87 -5.34 -9.49
N LYS A 66 -6.80 -4.83 -8.68
CA LYS A 66 -8.15 -4.40 -9.12
C LYS A 66 -8.51 -3.07 -8.48
N GLN A 67 -9.52 -2.43 -9.01
CA GLN A 67 -10.10 -1.23 -8.42
C GLN A 67 -10.35 -1.43 -6.92
N GLY A 68 -9.96 -0.46 -6.11
CA GLY A 68 -10.14 -0.46 -4.66
C GLY A 68 -9.07 -1.21 -3.88
N THR A 69 -8.22 -2.02 -4.53
CA THR A 69 -7.11 -2.72 -3.86
C THR A 69 -6.13 -1.72 -3.24
N LYS A 70 -5.80 -1.90 -1.98
CA LYS A 70 -4.81 -1.09 -1.27
C LYS A 70 -3.43 -1.70 -1.42
N ILE A 71 -2.50 -0.91 -1.93
CA ILE A 71 -1.11 -1.33 -2.16
C ILE A 71 -0.13 -0.31 -1.62
N CYS A 72 1.06 -0.78 -1.30
CA CYS A 72 2.25 0.03 -1.07
C CYS A 72 3.18 -0.12 -2.28
N ILE A 73 3.66 0.98 -2.79
CA ILE A 73 4.62 1.00 -3.90
C ILE A 73 5.89 1.72 -3.51
N THR A 74 7.01 1.27 -4.05
CA THR A 74 8.25 2.03 -4.11
C THR A 74 8.60 2.31 -5.56
N GLY A 75 9.19 3.47 -5.82
CA GLY A 75 9.53 3.86 -7.18
C GLY A 75 10.28 5.19 -7.23
N ARG A 76 10.29 5.77 -8.42
CA ARG A 76 10.90 7.07 -8.67
C ARG A 76 9.97 7.98 -9.47
N ILE A 77 10.13 9.28 -9.30
CA ILE A 77 9.41 10.28 -10.10
C ILE A 77 10.05 10.37 -11.48
N GLN A 78 9.23 10.37 -12.50
CA GLN A 78 9.64 10.66 -13.86
C GLN A 78 8.72 11.69 -14.48
N THR A 79 9.30 12.78 -14.97
CA THR A 79 8.57 13.82 -15.69
C THR A 79 8.70 13.61 -17.18
N GLY A 80 7.66 13.99 -17.91
CA GLY A 80 7.63 13.95 -19.35
C GLY A 80 6.82 15.11 -19.91
N SER A 81 6.76 15.24 -21.22
CA SER A 81 5.87 16.16 -21.88
C SER A 81 5.47 15.64 -23.25
N TYR A 82 4.25 15.95 -23.65
CA TYR A 82 3.77 15.68 -25.01
C TYR A 82 2.99 16.88 -25.52
N THR A 83 2.87 16.99 -26.83
CA THR A 83 2.04 18.02 -27.46
C THR A 83 0.66 17.42 -27.70
N ASN A 84 -0.38 18.09 -27.18
CA ASN A 84 -1.75 17.66 -27.39
C ASN A 84 -2.21 17.99 -28.82
N LYS A 85 -3.44 17.58 -29.18
CA LYS A 85 -4.02 17.82 -30.52
C LYS A 85 -4.20 19.31 -30.85
N ASP A 86 -4.30 20.17 -29.83
CA ASP A 86 -4.44 21.61 -29.95
C ASP A 86 -3.10 22.36 -30.07
N GLY A 87 -1.98 21.61 -30.12
CA GLY A 87 -0.63 22.16 -30.20
C GLY A 87 -0.05 22.67 -28.87
N ALA A 88 -0.77 22.50 -27.76
CA ALA A 88 -0.29 22.87 -26.43
C ALA A 88 0.62 21.78 -25.84
N LYS A 89 1.72 22.20 -25.21
CA LYS A 89 2.64 21.31 -24.50
C LYS A 89 2.07 20.95 -23.13
N VAL A 90 1.83 19.66 -22.91
CA VAL A 90 1.33 19.11 -21.65
C VAL A 90 2.47 18.42 -20.92
N TYR A 91 2.68 18.79 -19.67
CA TYR A 91 3.68 18.15 -18.80
C TYR A 91 3.02 17.04 -18.00
N THR A 92 3.70 15.91 -17.89
CA THR A 92 3.29 14.75 -17.08
C THR A 92 4.28 14.51 -15.97
N THR A 93 3.77 13.99 -14.85
CA THR A 93 4.58 13.50 -13.74
C THR A 93 4.04 12.13 -13.36
N ASP A 94 4.81 11.10 -13.63
CA ASP A 94 4.44 9.72 -13.38
C ASP A 94 5.38 9.10 -12.33
N ILE A 95 4.88 8.18 -11.54
CA ILE A 95 5.70 7.36 -10.66
C ILE A 95 6.04 6.06 -11.40
N ILE A 96 7.32 5.85 -11.66
CA ILE A 96 7.80 4.57 -12.19
C ILE A 96 7.95 3.59 -11.03
N VAL A 97 7.13 2.56 -11.04
CA VAL A 97 7.06 1.56 -9.97
C VAL A 97 8.22 0.59 -10.09
N GLU A 98 8.97 0.45 -9.01
CA GLU A 98 10.08 -0.50 -8.88
C GLU A 98 9.65 -1.75 -8.11
N GLU A 99 8.85 -1.56 -7.05
CA GLU A 99 8.28 -2.63 -6.23
C GLU A 99 6.85 -2.28 -5.85
N GLN A 100 6.02 -3.31 -5.66
CA GLN A 100 4.65 -3.15 -5.20
C GLN A 100 4.23 -4.35 -4.34
N GLU A 101 3.50 -4.06 -3.26
CA GLU A 101 3.05 -5.02 -2.28
C GLU A 101 1.61 -4.73 -1.85
N PHE A 102 0.87 -5.77 -1.45
CA PHE A 102 -0.44 -5.58 -0.85
C PHE A 102 -0.32 -4.93 0.52
N ALA A 103 -1.10 -3.89 0.77
CA ALA A 103 -1.15 -3.17 2.04
C ALA A 103 -2.38 -3.56 2.89
N GLU A 104 -3.17 -4.53 2.44
CA GLU A 104 -4.28 -5.09 3.21
C GLU A 104 -4.44 -6.59 2.94
N SER A 105 -4.99 -7.33 3.92
CA SER A 105 -5.25 -8.75 3.77
C SER A 105 -6.44 -9.03 2.85
N LYS A 106 -6.48 -10.22 2.23
CA LYS A 106 -7.58 -10.64 1.35
C LYS A 106 -8.96 -10.56 2.01
N ASN A 107 -9.05 -10.68 3.33
CA ASN A 107 -10.32 -10.63 4.06
C ASN A 107 -10.87 -9.21 4.20
N ALA A 108 -10.04 -8.18 4.10
CA ALA A 108 -10.47 -6.79 4.17
C ALA A 108 -11.11 -6.29 2.85
N ALA A 109 -10.72 -6.88 1.72
CA ALA A 109 -11.26 -6.52 0.40
C ALA A 109 -12.64 -7.17 0.11
N ALA A 110 -13.01 -8.23 0.84
CA ALA A 110 -14.27 -8.95 0.68
C ALA A 110 -15.36 -8.54 1.69
N GLY A 111 -15.09 -7.61 2.58
CA GLY A 111 -15.90 -7.36 3.75
C GLY A 111 -16.69 -6.05 3.75
N ASN A 112 -17.76 -5.99 2.97
CA ASN A 112 -18.96 -5.31 3.44
C ASN A 112 -20.08 -6.37 3.63
N GLY A 113 -19.75 -7.43 4.34
CA GLY A 113 -20.63 -8.49 4.80
C GLY A 113 -20.49 -8.60 6.31
N ASP A 114 -21.51 -8.09 7.00
CA ASP A 114 -21.97 -8.39 8.34
C ASP A 114 -21.13 -9.46 9.08
N MET A 115 -20.04 -9.04 9.71
CA MET A 115 -19.40 -9.84 10.74
C MET A 115 -20.24 -9.71 12.01
N ASN A 116 -21.32 -10.48 12.06
CA ASN A 116 -21.93 -10.86 13.32
C ASN A 116 -20.86 -11.56 14.17
N PHE A 117 -20.17 -10.78 14.98
CA PHE A 117 -19.29 -11.28 16.00
C PHE A 117 -20.16 -11.89 17.11
N SER A 118 -20.62 -13.11 16.87
CA SER A 118 -21.23 -13.95 17.89
C SER A 118 -20.20 -14.12 19.00
N GLY A 119 -20.53 -13.53 20.16
CA GLY A 119 -19.65 -13.38 21.31
C GLY A 119 -18.97 -14.68 21.74
N GLY A 120 -17.69 -14.78 21.42
CA GLY A 120 -16.75 -15.51 22.22
C GLY A 120 -16.39 -14.62 23.41
N GLU A 121 -16.73 -15.03 24.61
CA GLU A 121 -16.38 -14.34 25.85
C GLU A 121 -14.90 -13.97 25.85
N ARG A 122 -14.63 -12.67 25.95
CA ARG A 122 -13.27 -12.21 26.28
C ARG A 122 -12.90 -12.83 27.62
N PRO A 123 -11.77 -13.53 27.74
CA PRO A 123 -11.31 -13.96 29.04
C PRO A 123 -11.11 -12.71 29.91
N THR A 124 -11.87 -12.65 31.01
CA THR A 124 -11.73 -11.57 31.97
C THR A 124 -10.39 -11.68 32.68
N PRO A 125 -9.73 -10.55 33.03
CA PRO A 125 -8.41 -10.58 33.67
C PRO A 125 -8.35 -11.34 34.99
N SER A 126 -9.48 -11.66 35.60
CA SER A 126 -9.57 -12.44 36.83
C SER A 126 -9.35 -13.95 36.65
N ALA A 127 -9.34 -14.47 35.40
CA ALA A 127 -9.03 -15.87 35.14
C ALA A 127 -7.53 -16.16 34.94
N ALA A 128 -6.68 -15.13 34.97
CA ALA A 128 -5.22 -15.24 34.81
C ALA A 128 -4.44 -15.27 36.14
N SER A 129 -5.12 -15.42 37.28
CA SER A 129 -4.46 -15.57 38.57
C SER A 129 -4.29 -17.07 38.95
N GLY A 130 -3.64 -17.80 38.07
CA GLY A 130 -3.25 -19.20 38.29
C GLY A 130 -1.85 -19.44 37.74
N ASP A 131 -0.87 -19.48 38.61
CA ASP A 131 0.43 -20.12 38.47
C ASP A 131 1.17 -20.00 37.14
N GLY A 132 1.81 -18.88 36.89
CA GLY A 132 2.69 -18.74 35.75
C GLY A 132 3.66 -17.55 35.80
N PHE A 133 3.56 -16.70 36.80
CA PHE A 133 4.60 -15.70 37.03
C PHE A 133 5.73 -16.39 37.78
N MET A 134 6.85 -16.55 37.10
CA MET A 134 8.10 -17.00 37.72
C MET A 134 8.36 -16.13 38.93
N ASN A 135 8.35 -16.79 40.09
CA ASN A 135 8.84 -16.21 41.33
C ASN A 135 10.33 -15.90 41.10
N ILE A 136 10.63 -14.62 40.94
CA ILE A 136 12.02 -14.14 40.86
C ILE A 136 12.63 -14.39 42.23
N PRO A 137 13.62 -15.30 42.37
CA PRO A 137 14.25 -15.49 43.65
C PRO A 137 14.91 -14.19 44.09
N ALA A 138 14.60 -13.78 45.32
CA ALA A 138 15.24 -12.63 45.96
C ALA A 138 16.74 -12.92 46.02
N GLY A 139 17.55 -12.25 45.23
CA GLY A 139 19.00 -12.43 45.13
C GLY A 139 19.64 -11.91 43.85
N ILE A 140 18.88 -11.37 42.92
CA ILE A 140 19.44 -10.82 41.66
C ILE A 140 19.73 -9.33 41.74
N GLU A 141 19.58 -8.71 42.89
CA GLU A 141 19.78 -7.25 43.04
C GLU A 141 21.27 -6.83 43.12
N GLU A 142 22.21 -7.78 43.16
CA GLU A 142 23.63 -7.44 43.33
C GLU A 142 24.48 -7.45 42.05
N GLU A 143 23.94 -7.79 40.89
CA GLU A 143 24.72 -7.81 39.64
C GLU A 143 24.09 -7.00 38.50
N LEU A 144 23.70 -5.76 38.77
CA LEU A 144 23.46 -4.80 37.71
C LEU A 144 24.76 -4.04 37.37
N PRO A 145 25.29 -4.14 36.14
CA PRO A 145 26.58 -3.53 35.78
C PRO A 145 26.50 -2.03 35.50
N PHE A 146 25.58 -1.32 36.14
CA PHE A 146 25.43 0.13 36.01
C PHE A 146 25.40 0.76 37.40
N GLN A 147 26.62 0.95 37.92
CA GLN A 147 26.89 1.98 38.92
C GLN A 147 27.80 3.02 38.33
#